data_d3a88fa62335ff2d59cc9467256ec965
#
_entry.id   d3a88fa62335ff2d59cc9467256ec965
#
_cell.length_a   1.000
_cell.length_b   1.000
_cell.length_c   1.000
_cell.angle_alpha   90.00
_cell.angle_beta   90.00
_cell.angle_gamma   90.00
#
_symmetry.space_group_name_H-M   'P 1'
#
loop_
_entity.id
_entity.type
_entity.pdbx_description
1 polymer ?
#
loop_
_entity_poly.entity_id
_entity_poly.type
_entity_poly.pdbx_seq_one_letter_code
_entity_poly.pdbx_strand_id
1 'polypeptide(L)'
;MSGKNFADKLKDSIKDTFSNLSVIDAKNDIRLVIKQDDIGKAERKSFDNCIFAKACRRQFGSTKVLLMRTVAYIALPDESGEMQIERFTIDRHGQDLIARYDEGEAIEPDASFVFKAPAPSQTLKYRREYNIKRHKARLNGELKREGEHQKMSTPREIHADVRNGTGLVHIKAKQ
;
A
#
# COMPACT_ATOMS: atom_id res chain seq x y z
N MET A 1 11.64 -26.48 -6.00
CA MET A 1 10.94 -25.28 -6.54
C MET A 1 11.22 -24.12 -5.60
N SER A 2 12.04 -23.16 -6.00
CA SER A 2 12.33 -21.97 -5.20
C SER A 2 11.08 -21.09 -5.19
N GLY A 3 10.42 -20.99 -4.04
CA GLY A 3 9.29 -20.08 -3.87
C GLY A 3 9.76 -18.65 -4.03
N LYS A 4 9.00 -17.82 -4.77
CA LYS A 4 9.26 -16.38 -4.85
C LYS A 4 9.32 -15.79 -3.45
N ASN A 5 10.32 -14.95 -3.18
CA ASN A 5 10.41 -14.26 -1.91
C ASN A 5 9.32 -13.17 -1.81
N PHE A 6 9.13 -12.62 -0.60
CA PHE A 6 8.12 -11.61 -0.34
C PHE A 6 8.25 -10.37 -1.26
N ALA A 7 9.47 -9.92 -1.51
CA ALA A 7 9.72 -8.76 -2.36
C ALA A 7 9.34 -9.01 -3.83
N ASP A 8 9.54 -10.22 -4.33
CA ASP A 8 9.16 -10.56 -5.70
C ASP A 8 7.64 -10.67 -5.84
N LYS A 9 6.96 -11.27 -4.88
CA LYS A 9 5.48 -11.32 -4.84
C LYS A 9 4.90 -9.91 -4.81
N LEU A 10 5.47 -9.02 -4.00
CA LEU A 10 5.02 -7.62 -3.92
C LEU A 10 5.22 -6.90 -5.25
N LYS A 11 6.37 -7.07 -5.92
CA LYS A 11 6.64 -6.47 -7.22
C LYS A 11 5.63 -6.91 -8.28
N ASP A 12 5.34 -8.20 -8.32
CA ASP A 12 4.38 -8.76 -9.27
C ASP A 12 2.98 -8.19 -9.01
N SER A 13 2.52 -8.19 -7.76
CA SER A 13 1.21 -7.64 -7.39
C SER A 13 1.09 -6.15 -7.71
N ILE A 14 2.14 -5.37 -7.44
CA ILE A 14 2.16 -3.94 -7.77
C ILE A 14 2.11 -3.74 -9.28
N LYS A 15 2.93 -4.46 -10.04
CA LYS A 15 2.97 -4.36 -11.49
C LYS A 15 1.61 -4.67 -12.11
N ASP A 16 0.97 -5.73 -11.66
CA ASP A 16 -0.36 -6.12 -12.15
C ASP A 16 -1.43 -5.10 -11.76
N THR A 17 -1.37 -4.57 -10.56
CA THR A 17 -2.35 -3.59 -10.06
C THR A 17 -2.21 -2.25 -10.75
N PHE A 18 -0.97 -1.79 -10.98
CA PHE A 18 -0.70 -0.45 -11.52
C PHE A 18 -0.57 -0.38 -13.03
N SER A 19 -0.52 -1.53 -13.74
CA SER A 19 -0.45 -1.51 -15.20
C SER A 19 -1.69 -0.84 -15.79
N ASN A 20 -1.48 0.24 -16.52
CA ASN A 20 -2.51 0.97 -17.27
C ASN A 20 -3.56 1.77 -16.47
N LEU A 21 -3.43 1.89 -15.14
CA LEU A 21 -4.34 2.71 -14.34
C LEU A 21 -3.58 3.88 -13.69
N SER A 22 -4.21 5.05 -13.66
CA SER A 22 -3.69 6.19 -12.91
C SER A 22 -3.83 5.95 -11.41
N VAL A 23 -2.84 6.41 -10.65
CA VAL A 23 -2.89 6.37 -9.18
C VAL A 23 -3.08 7.78 -8.67
N ILE A 24 -4.15 7.98 -7.93
CA ILE A 24 -4.47 9.25 -7.29
C ILE A 24 -4.60 9.07 -5.77
N ASP A 25 -4.50 10.16 -5.04
CA ASP A 25 -4.84 10.17 -3.61
C ASP A 25 -6.36 10.24 -3.45
N ALA A 26 -6.91 9.40 -2.58
CA ALA A 26 -8.32 9.42 -2.23
C ALA A 26 -8.71 10.80 -1.67
N LYS A 27 -9.90 11.25 -2.01
CA LYS A 27 -10.45 12.53 -1.54
C LYS A 27 -11.25 12.37 -0.25
N ASN A 28 -11.85 11.21 -0.05
CA ASN A 28 -12.76 10.91 1.05
C ASN A 28 -12.30 9.69 1.83
N ASP A 29 -12.65 9.66 3.11
CA ASP A 29 -12.50 8.48 3.95
C ASP A 29 -13.56 7.44 3.58
N ILE A 30 -13.17 6.16 3.58
CA ILE A 30 -14.12 5.05 3.40
C ILE A 30 -13.95 4.03 4.51
N ARG A 31 -15.06 3.46 4.97
CA ARG A 31 -15.06 2.43 6.01
C ARG A 31 -15.11 1.04 5.41
N LEU A 32 -14.21 0.17 5.85
CA LEU A 32 -14.22 -1.25 5.54
C LEU A 32 -14.87 -2.03 6.67
N VAL A 33 -15.78 -2.94 6.32
CA VAL A 33 -16.42 -3.88 7.25
C VAL A 33 -16.14 -5.30 6.78
N ILE A 34 -15.58 -6.11 7.66
CA ILE A 34 -15.25 -7.51 7.39
C ILE A 34 -16.50 -8.37 7.66
N LYS A 35 -16.84 -9.24 6.75
CA LYS A 35 -17.94 -10.20 6.92
C LYS A 35 -17.41 -11.63 7.04
N GLN A 36 -18.24 -12.54 7.53
CA GLN A 36 -17.89 -13.94 7.69
C GLN A 36 -17.37 -14.56 6.39
N ASP A 37 -17.95 -14.21 5.25
CA ASP A 37 -17.56 -14.74 3.93
C ASP A 37 -16.17 -14.28 3.49
N ASP A 38 -15.67 -13.15 3.98
CA ASP A 38 -14.34 -12.65 3.67
C ASP A 38 -13.25 -13.48 4.37
N ILE A 39 -13.58 -14.10 5.51
CA ILE A 39 -12.64 -14.86 6.34
C ILE A 39 -12.30 -16.20 5.68
N GLY A 40 -13.26 -16.81 5.01
CA GLY A 40 -13.05 -18.08 4.32
C GLY A 40 -12.04 -17.96 3.17
N LYS A 41 -11.10 -18.91 3.05
CA LYS A 41 -10.10 -19.01 1.97
C LYS A 41 -9.20 -17.77 1.80
N ALA A 42 -9.04 -16.97 2.83
CA ALA A 42 -8.12 -15.84 2.81
C ALA A 42 -6.70 -16.26 3.15
N GLU A 43 -5.72 -15.62 2.53
CA GLU A 43 -4.30 -15.87 2.74
C GLU A 43 -3.71 -14.81 3.66
N ARG A 44 -3.02 -15.24 4.72
CA ARG A 44 -2.26 -14.31 5.58
C ARG A 44 -1.04 -13.80 4.84
N LYS A 45 -0.64 -12.56 5.14
CA LYS A 45 0.53 -11.91 4.51
C LYS A 45 0.44 -11.78 2.99
N SER A 46 -0.78 -11.87 2.45
CA SER A 46 -1.06 -11.61 1.04
C SER A 46 -1.53 -10.17 0.87
N PHE A 47 -1.00 -9.46 -0.12
CA PHE A 47 -1.39 -8.08 -0.40
C PHE A 47 -2.73 -7.95 -1.09
N ASP A 48 -3.10 -8.97 -1.82
CA ASP A 48 -4.25 -8.99 -2.72
C ASP A 48 -5.27 -10.08 -2.36
N ASN A 49 -4.93 -11.07 -1.54
CA ASN A 49 -5.82 -12.17 -1.19
C ASN A 49 -6.03 -12.36 0.33
N CYS A 50 -5.70 -11.37 1.15
CA CYS A 50 -6.04 -11.38 2.57
C CYS A 50 -7.52 -11.08 2.81
N ILE A 51 -8.01 -11.27 4.05
CA ILE A 51 -9.41 -11.00 4.42
C ILE A 51 -9.82 -9.57 4.10
N PHE A 52 -8.94 -8.62 4.32
CA PHE A 52 -9.20 -7.19 4.08
C PHE A 52 -9.32 -6.89 2.58
N ALA A 53 -8.48 -7.50 1.74
CA ALA A 53 -8.57 -7.35 0.29
C ALA A 53 -9.86 -7.98 -0.25
N LYS A 54 -10.30 -9.11 0.30
CA LYS A 54 -11.58 -9.72 -0.04
C LYS A 54 -12.75 -8.83 0.37
N ALA A 55 -12.73 -8.29 1.59
CA ALA A 55 -13.74 -7.36 2.06
C ALA A 55 -13.83 -6.11 1.17
N CYS A 56 -12.68 -5.57 0.71
CA CYS A 56 -12.66 -4.46 -0.25
C CYS A 56 -13.33 -4.85 -1.57
N ARG A 57 -13.02 -6.00 -2.13
CA ARG A 57 -13.63 -6.47 -3.38
C ARG A 57 -15.15 -6.61 -3.23
N ARG A 58 -15.60 -7.24 -2.16
CA ARG A 58 -17.03 -7.41 -1.89
C ARG A 58 -17.73 -6.08 -1.67
N GLN A 59 -17.17 -5.20 -0.84
CA GLN A 59 -17.83 -3.97 -0.41
C GLN A 59 -17.81 -2.87 -1.46
N PHE A 60 -16.71 -2.75 -2.20
CA PHE A 60 -16.52 -1.67 -3.18
C PHE A 60 -16.61 -2.13 -4.64
N GLY A 61 -16.85 -3.41 -4.89
CA GLY A 61 -16.88 -3.96 -6.24
C GLY A 61 -15.54 -3.91 -6.97
N SER A 62 -14.46 -3.68 -6.24
CA SER A 62 -13.13 -3.49 -6.82
C SER A 62 -12.54 -4.79 -7.31
N THR A 63 -12.02 -4.80 -8.53
CA THR A 63 -11.32 -5.96 -9.08
C THR A 63 -9.84 -5.98 -8.70
N LYS A 64 -9.26 -4.83 -8.42
CA LYS A 64 -7.83 -4.67 -8.09
C LYS A 64 -7.68 -4.00 -6.73
N VAL A 65 -7.16 -4.74 -5.78
CA VAL A 65 -6.88 -4.28 -4.42
C VAL A 65 -5.47 -4.68 -4.06
N LEU A 66 -4.69 -3.73 -3.59
CA LEU A 66 -3.39 -3.97 -2.99
C LEU A 66 -3.39 -3.34 -1.60
N LEU A 67 -3.29 -4.18 -0.59
CA LEU A 67 -3.39 -3.76 0.80
C LEU A 67 -2.09 -4.05 1.53
N MET A 68 -1.55 -3.02 2.13
CA MET A 68 -0.39 -3.09 3.00
C MET A 68 -0.76 -2.60 4.39
N ARG A 69 0.10 -2.79 5.36
CA ARG A 69 -0.18 -2.41 6.74
C ARG A 69 -0.57 -0.94 6.94
N THR A 70 -0.01 -0.01 6.17
CA THR A 70 -0.20 1.43 6.38
C THR A 70 -0.88 2.15 5.22
N VAL A 71 -1.05 1.47 4.09
CA VAL A 71 -1.60 2.05 2.87
C VAL A 71 -2.38 1.01 2.10
N ALA A 72 -3.45 1.44 1.45
CA ALA A 72 -4.24 0.64 0.53
C ALA A 72 -4.31 1.32 -0.84
N TYR A 73 -4.34 0.51 -1.88
CA TYR A 73 -4.59 0.91 -3.25
C TYR A 73 -5.79 0.12 -3.74
N ILE A 74 -6.84 0.81 -4.09
CA ILE A 74 -8.12 0.21 -4.46
C ILE A 74 -8.54 0.79 -5.79
N ALA A 75 -8.81 -0.07 -6.78
CA ALA A 75 -9.36 0.38 -8.06
C ALA A 75 -10.84 0.72 -7.88
N LEU A 76 -11.18 1.96 -8.09
CA LEU A 76 -12.54 2.49 -7.98
C LEU A 76 -12.90 3.27 -9.25
N PRO A 77 -14.17 3.31 -9.65
CA PRO A 77 -14.60 4.17 -10.74
C PRO A 77 -14.56 5.64 -10.29
N ASP A 78 -14.11 6.52 -11.16
CA ASP A 78 -14.22 7.96 -10.97
C ASP A 78 -15.64 8.46 -11.32
N GLU A 79 -15.82 9.77 -11.33
CA GLU A 79 -17.11 10.41 -11.65
C GLU A 79 -17.57 10.15 -13.09
N SER A 80 -16.67 9.79 -13.99
CA SER A 80 -16.97 9.42 -15.40
C SER A 80 -17.21 7.92 -15.57
N GLY A 81 -16.97 7.12 -14.54
CA GLY A 81 -17.02 5.66 -14.58
C GLY A 81 -15.71 5.00 -15.04
N GLU A 82 -14.66 5.77 -15.32
CA GLU A 82 -13.35 5.23 -15.64
C GLU A 82 -12.65 4.70 -14.37
N MET A 83 -12.04 3.54 -14.51
CA MET A 83 -11.34 2.91 -13.40
C MET A 83 -10.01 3.63 -13.13
N GLN A 84 -9.82 4.05 -11.89
CA GLN A 84 -8.59 4.61 -11.37
C GLN A 84 -8.20 3.92 -10.06
N ILE A 85 -6.92 4.02 -9.68
CA ILE A 85 -6.48 3.50 -8.39
C ILE A 85 -6.46 4.63 -7.38
N GLU A 86 -7.30 4.53 -6.37
CA GLU A 86 -7.27 5.43 -5.23
C GLU A 86 -6.34 4.90 -4.14
N ARG A 87 -5.47 5.76 -3.67
CA ARG A 87 -4.55 5.49 -2.57
C ARG A 87 -5.10 6.06 -1.27
N PHE A 88 -5.21 5.20 -0.28
CA PHE A 88 -5.63 5.53 1.08
C PHE A 88 -4.50 5.31 2.06
N THR A 89 -4.53 6.00 3.19
CA THR A 89 -3.79 5.62 4.39
C THR A 89 -4.71 4.81 5.30
N ILE A 90 -4.13 3.91 6.09
CA ILE A 90 -4.89 3.06 7.02
C ILE A 90 -4.76 3.67 8.40
N ASP A 91 -5.88 3.82 9.10
CA ASP A 91 -5.90 4.33 10.47
C ASP A 91 -5.18 3.38 11.43
N ARG A 92 -4.90 3.83 12.64
CA ARG A 92 -4.14 3.04 13.62
C ARG A 92 -4.84 1.73 13.96
N HIS A 93 -6.15 1.78 14.11
CA HIS A 93 -6.94 0.59 14.42
C HIS A 93 -6.85 -0.45 13.29
N GLY A 94 -6.98 -0.03 12.03
CA GLY A 94 -6.80 -0.91 10.87
C GLY A 94 -5.41 -1.50 10.76
N GLN A 95 -4.37 -0.71 11.06
CA GLN A 95 -2.99 -1.20 11.09
C GLN A 95 -2.78 -2.30 12.14
N ASP A 96 -3.40 -2.15 13.30
CA ASP A 96 -3.31 -3.13 14.38
C ASP A 96 -4.11 -4.40 14.04
N LEU A 97 -5.30 -4.28 13.44
CA LEU A 97 -6.06 -5.43 12.93
C LEU A 97 -5.29 -6.23 11.87
N ILE A 98 -4.67 -5.54 10.92
CA ILE A 98 -3.85 -6.19 9.88
C ILE A 98 -2.66 -6.92 10.50
N ALA A 99 -1.98 -6.30 11.47
CA ALA A 99 -0.85 -6.90 12.14
C ALA A 99 -1.24 -8.18 12.89
N ARG A 100 -2.31 -8.12 13.67
CA ARG A 100 -2.84 -9.26 14.42
C ARG A 100 -3.23 -10.41 13.50
N TYR A 101 -3.92 -10.10 12.40
CA TYR A 101 -4.25 -11.11 11.40
C TYR A 101 -3.00 -11.78 10.80
N ASP A 102 -2.00 -10.99 10.45
CA ASP A 102 -0.74 -11.50 9.87
C ASP A 102 0.08 -12.32 10.88
N GLU A 103 -0.06 -12.06 12.17
CA GLU A 103 0.54 -12.81 13.29
C GLU A 103 -0.22 -14.09 13.64
N GLY A 104 -1.38 -14.29 13.05
CA GLY A 104 -2.13 -15.53 13.19
C GLY A 104 -3.41 -15.42 14.01
N GLU A 105 -3.75 -14.24 14.54
CA GLU A 105 -4.99 -14.07 15.27
C GLU A 105 -6.21 -14.18 14.36
N ALA A 106 -7.32 -14.64 14.93
CA ALA A 106 -8.61 -14.59 14.27
C ALA A 106 -9.16 -13.16 14.30
N ILE A 107 -9.82 -12.77 13.23
CA ILE A 107 -10.56 -11.51 13.16
C ILE A 107 -12.04 -11.82 13.22
N GLU A 108 -12.72 -11.17 14.13
CA GLU A 108 -14.17 -11.33 14.29
C GLU A 108 -14.94 -10.74 13.10
N PRO A 109 -16.04 -11.36 12.70
CA PRO A 109 -16.97 -10.76 11.76
C PRO A 109 -17.45 -9.39 12.28
N ASP A 110 -17.78 -8.50 11.36
CA ASP A 110 -18.18 -7.11 11.62
C ASP A 110 -17.08 -6.20 12.21
N ALA A 111 -15.86 -6.72 12.40
CA ALA A 111 -14.71 -5.87 12.63
C ALA A 111 -14.58 -4.85 11.49
N SER A 112 -14.23 -3.61 11.83
CA SER A 112 -14.17 -2.55 10.84
C SER A 112 -13.10 -1.53 11.16
N PHE A 113 -12.59 -0.87 10.12
CA PHE A 113 -11.67 0.26 10.25
C PHE A 113 -11.86 1.24 9.10
N VAL A 114 -11.12 2.34 9.13
CA VAL A 114 -11.27 3.41 8.15
C VAL A 114 -10.02 3.52 7.28
N PHE A 115 -10.24 3.46 5.99
CA PHE A 115 -9.29 3.94 5.00
C PHE A 115 -9.41 5.47 4.94
N LYS A 116 -8.36 6.17 5.30
CA LYS A 116 -8.30 7.61 5.37
C LYS A 116 -7.80 8.22 4.07
N ALA A 117 -8.43 9.29 3.63
CA ALA A 117 -7.83 10.17 2.65
C ALA A 117 -6.47 10.65 3.18
N PRO A 118 -5.40 10.62 2.35
CA PRO A 118 -4.08 11.04 2.81
C PRO A 118 -4.06 12.50 3.25
N ALA A 119 -3.50 12.75 4.44
CA ALA A 119 -3.28 14.13 4.89
C ALA A 119 -2.39 14.90 3.89
N PRO A 120 -2.45 16.22 3.83
CA PRO A 120 -1.69 17.03 2.85
C PRO A 120 -0.20 16.70 2.78
N SER A 121 0.44 16.46 3.93
CA SER A 121 1.86 16.05 4.02
C SER A 121 2.13 14.60 3.58
N GLN A 122 1.10 13.83 3.35
CA GLN A 122 1.18 12.42 2.96
C GLN A 122 0.77 12.18 1.52
N THR A 123 0.31 13.21 0.80
CA THR A 123 -0.12 13.09 -0.59
C THR A 123 1.04 12.71 -1.52
N LEU A 124 0.73 12.05 -2.62
CA LEU A 124 1.71 11.70 -3.64
C LEU A 124 2.40 12.95 -4.20
N LYS A 125 1.64 14.03 -4.41
CA LYS A 125 2.15 15.32 -4.87
C LYS A 125 3.21 15.88 -3.90
N TYR A 126 2.84 16.02 -2.61
CA TYR A 126 3.75 16.54 -1.58
C TYR A 126 5.03 15.72 -1.48
N ARG A 127 4.90 14.39 -1.47
CA ARG A 127 6.07 13.49 -1.38
C ARG A 127 6.98 13.58 -2.57
N ARG A 128 6.42 13.71 -3.78
CA ARG A 128 7.20 13.90 -5.01
C ARG A 128 7.98 15.22 -4.94
N GLU A 129 7.33 16.32 -4.57
CA GLU A 129 7.96 17.63 -4.42
C GLU A 129 9.05 17.61 -3.33
N TYR A 130 8.76 17.01 -2.19
CA TYR A 130 9.72 16.85 -1.10
C TYR A 130 10.95 16.06 -1.53
N ASN A 131 10.77 14.94 -2.24
CA ASN A 131 11.87 14.12 -2.72
C ASN A 131 12.73 14.86 -3.76
N ILE A 132 12.10 15.60 -4.67
CA ILE A 132 12.83 16.46 -5.64
C ILE A 132 13.66 17.51 -4.89
N LYS A 133 13.05 18.20 -3.93
CA LYS A 133 13.74 19.20 -3.11
C LYS A 133 14.93 18.60 -2.36
N ARG A 134 14.73 17.46 -1.72
CA ARG A 134 15.77 16.74 -0.98
C ARG A 134 16.89 16.27 -1.91
N HIS A 135 16.55 15.79 -3.11
CA HIS A 135 17.54 15.37 -4.09
C HIS A 135 18.40 16.56 -4.57
N LYS A 136 17.78 17.68 -4.90
CA LYS A 136 18.49 18.92 -5.24
C LYS A 136 19.43 19.38 -4.13
N ALA A 137 18.95 19.42 -2.88
CA ALA A 137 19.75 19.79 -1.72
C ALA A 137 20.97 18.87 -1.51
N ARG A 138 20.85 17.57 -1.85
CA ARG A 138 21.97 16.63 -1.85
C ARG A 138 23.00 16.92 -2.96
N LEU A 139 22.53 17.24 -4.15
CA LEU A 139 23.41 17.58 -5.28
C LEU A 139 24.16 18.89 -5.00
N ASN A 140 23.53 19.85 -4.34
CA ASN A 140 24.15 21.13 -3.95
C ASN A 140 25.06 21.00 -2.72
N GLY A 141 25.21 19.84 -2.12
CA GLY A 141 26.01 19.64 -0.90
C GLY A 141 25.39 20.19 0.38
N GLU A 142 24.17 20.70 0.31
CA GLU A 142 23.43 21.24 1.47
C GLU A 142 23.00 20.16 2.47
N LEU A 143 22.79 18.94 1.98
CA LEU A 143 22.53 17.76 2.78
C LEU A 143 23.69 16.77 2.63
N LYS A 144 24.44 16.57 3.70
CA LYS A 144 25.40 15.47 3.77
C LYS A 144 24.64 14.14 3.57
N ARG A 145 25.22 13.22 2.83
CA ARG A 145 24.73 11.82 2.88
C ARG A 145 24.79 11.42 4.36
N GLU A 146 23.61 11.23 4.97
CA GLU A 146 23.56 10.52 6.24
C GLU A 146 24.40 9.26 6.04
N GLY A 147 25.38 9.09 6.88
CA GLY A 147 26.34 7.99 6.76
C GLY A 147 25.60 6.71 6.55
N GLU A 148 26.23 5.76 5.90
CA GLU A 148 25.69 4.45 5.52
C GLU A 148 25.01 3.75 6.72
N HIS A 149 23.86 4.30 7.11
CA HIS A 149 23.00 3.63 8.05
C HIS A 149 22.51 2.38 7.35
N GLN A 150 23.04 1.30 7.87
CA GLN A 150 22.70 -0.09 7.62
C GLN A 150 21.53 -0.24 6.66
N LYS A 151 21.88 -0.71 5.50
CA LYS A 151 20.98 -1.16 4.46
C LYS A 151 20.06 -2.26 5.02
N MET A 152 19.13 -1.88 5.82
CA MET A 152 18.03 -2.76 6.11
C MET A 152 17.07 -2.63 4.93
N SER A 153 17.08 -3.63 4.06
CA SER A 153 15.99 -3.92 3.12
C SER A 153 14.76 -4.29 3.95
N THR A 154 14.24 -3.30 4.66
CA THR A 154 13.08 -3.50 5.51
C THR A 154 11.82 -3.31 4.69
N PRO A 155 10.72 -3.90 5.10
CA PRO A 155 9.40 -3.57 4.58
C PRO A 155 9.14 -2.07 4.49
N ARG A 156 9.82 -1.25 5.30
CA ARG A 156 9.77 0.23 5.26
C ARG A 156 10.26 0.85 3.97
N GLU A 157 11.33 0.32 3.34
CA GLU A 157 11.83 0.85 2.07
C GLU A 157 10.87 0.54 0.93
N ILE A 158 10.32 -0.66 0.93
CA ILE A 158 9.31 -1.08 -0.03
C ILE A 158 8.06 -0.20 0.12
N HIS A 159 7.62 0.04 1.36
CA HIS A 159 6.49 0.93 1.65
C HIS A 159 6.74 2.38 1.24
N ALA A 160 7.95 2.89 1.43
CA ALA A 160 8.30 4.25 1.03
C ALA A 160 8.23 4.42 -0.48
N ASP A 161 8.69 3.43 -1.22
CA ASP A 161 8.74 3.46 -2.67
C ASP A 161 7.34 3.33 -3.29
N VAL A 162 6.53 2.43 -2.80
CA VAL A 162 5.13 2.31 -3.24
C VAL A 162 4.34 3.58 -2.92
N ARG A 163 4.54 4.17 -1.74
CA ARG A 163 3.89 5.44 -1.36
C ARG A 163 4.22 6.60 -2.28
N ASN A 164 5.40 6.59 -2.89
CA ASN A 164 5.84 7.67 -3.78
C ASN A 164 5.34 7.48 -5.22
N GLY A 165 4.68 6.36 -5.54
CA GLY A 165 4.26 6.05 -6.91
C GLY A 165 5.41 5.91 -7.91
N THR A 166 6.66 5.98 -7.40
CA THR A 166 7.88 5.92 -8.22
C THR A 166 8.63 4.61 -8.01
N GLY A 167 8.13 3.77 -7.15
CA GLY A 167 8.92 2.85 -6.39
C GLY A 167 9.29 1.55 -7.02
N LEU A 168 8.99 1.34 -8.26
CA LEU A 168 9.33 0.05 -8.87
C LEU A 168 10.74 -0.01 -9.45
N VAL A 169 11.37 1.15 -9.63
CA VAL A 169 12.63 1.25 -10.37
C VAL A 169 13.86 0.99 -9.49
N HIS A 170 13.73 1.08 -8.17
CA HIS A 170 14.88 1.14 -7.28
C HIS A 170 14.96 0.08 -6.19
N ILE A 171 14.16 -0.97 -6.24
CA ILE A 171 14.44 -2.13 -5.40
C ILE A 171 15.65 -2.84 -6.02
N LYS A 172 16.83 -2.29 -5.78
CA LYS A 172 18.07 -3.03 -6.05
C LYS A 172 18.08 -4.20 -5.08
N ALA A 173 17.78 -5.40 -5.60
CA ALA A 173 18.18 -6.61 -4.92
C ALA A 173 19.67 -6.50 -4.68
N LYS A 174 20.11 -6.54 -3.44
CA LYS A 174 21.52 -6.76 -3.15
C LYS A 174 21.85 -8.18 -3.56
N GLN A 175 22.85 -8.26 -4.40
CA GLN A 175 23.68 -9.47 -4.55
C GLN A 175 24.36 -9.81 -3.24
#